data_14c305cc5a2e25c095911165cbcd11cd
#
_entry.id   14c305cc5a2e25c095911165cbcd11cd
#
_cell.length_a   1.000
_cell.length_b   1.000
_cell.length_c   1.000
_cell.angle_alpha   90.00
_cell.angle_beta   90.00
_cell.angle_gamma   90.00
#
_symmetry.space_group_name_H-M   'P 1'
#
loop_
_entity.id
_entity.type
_entity.pdbx_description
1 polymer ?
#
loop_
_entity_poly.entity_id
_entity_poly.type
_entity_poly.pdbx_seq_one_letter_code
_entity_poly.pdbx_strand_id
1 'polypeptide(L)'
;QLQRSFLEQWVDEHFVSPRPVLSLVAQKPLVGELVMEVHSLPATVGEEVTVEEQMASSVRYLRVTSGHYREIIAGGLYADDLALPVREQSEQVFGKAEEILKAEQMSFGDIVRQWNYLERITDIVHGNQCYQDFNDIRSQFYASSEWTSGYPAATGIGTQHGGILVDFNAVKGGIEIIPLDNDWQKAAHVYSDEVLISHRTDAEKGTPKFERGK
;
A
#
# COMPACT_ATOMS: atom_id res chain seq x y z
N GLN A 1 -1.23 -11.89 -14.75
CA GLN A 1 -0.77 -13.03 -13.92
C GLN A 1 0.50 -13.67 -14.49
N LEU A 2 0.54 -14.09 -15.75
CA LEU A 2 1.73 -14.75 -16.38
C LEU A 2 3.00 -13.89 -16.27
N GLN A 3 2.92 -12.57 -16.52
CA GLN A 3 4.09 -11.67 -16.42
C GLN A 3 4.59 -11.55 -14.99
N ARG A 4 3.68 -11.48 -14.00
CA ARG A 4 4.04 -11.42 -12.59
C ARG A 4 4.78 -12.69 -12.16
N SER A 5 4.22 -13.86 -12.43
CA SER A 5 4.85 -15.14 -12.07
C SER A 5 6.23 -15.31 -12.73
N PHE A 6 6.38 -14.85 -13.98
CA PHE A 6 7.67 -14.85 -14.65
C PHE A 6 8.70 -13.97 -13.94
N LEU A 7 8.32 -12.76 -13.54
CA LEU A 7 9.22 -11.84 -12.84
C LEU A 7 9.56 -12.33 -11.42
N GLU A 8 8.61 -12.89 -10.71
CA GLU A 8 8.84 -13.52 -9.40
C GLU A 8 9.83 -14.67 -9.52
N GLN A 9 9.64 -15.55 -10.50
CA GLN A 9 10.58 -16.64 -10.77
C GLN A 9 11.95 -16.11 -11.16
N TRP A 10 12.02 -15.09 -12.01
CA TRP A 10 13.28 -14.48 -12.40
C TRP A 10 14.03 -13.89 -11.19
N VAL A 11 13.33 -13.23 -10.26
CA VAL A 11 13.94 -12.77 -9.02
C VAL A 11 14.47 -13.92 -8.19
N ASP A 12 13.71 -15.01 -8.08
CA ASP A 12 14.11 -16.19 -7.32
C ASP A 12 15.36 -16.88 -7.89
N GLU A 13 15.53 -16.82 -9.20
CA GLU A 13 16.69 -17.42 -9.92
C GLU A 13 17.94 -16.54 -9.89
N HIS A 14 17.79 -15.21 -9.80
CA HIS A 14 18.91 -14.28 -10.00
C HIS A 14 19.35 -13.56 -8.73
N PHE A 15 18.56 -13.60 -7.66
CA PHE A 15 18.91 -12.99 -6.39
C PHE A 15 19.04 -14.03 -5.28
N VAL A 16 20.10 -13.89 -4.47
CA VAL A 16 20.24 -14.63 -3.22
C VAL A 16 19.49 -13.92 -2.11
N SER A 17 19.13 -14.64 -1.05
CA SER A 17 18.47 -14.03 0.12
C SER A 17 19.41 -13.03 0.84
N PRO A 18 18.92 -11.86 1.24
CA PRO A 18 17.53 -11.39 1.10
C PRO A 18 17.20 -10.95 -0.32
N ARG A 19 16.18 -11.57 -0.91
CA ARG A 19 15.70 -11.22 -2.26
C ARG A 19 14.87 -9.94 -2.23
N PRO A 20 14.88 -9.15 -3.31
CA PRO A 20 14.08 -7.94 -3.38
C PRO A 20 12.57 -8.23 -3.31
N VAL A 21 11.83 -7.29 -2.77
CA VAL A 21 10.37 -7.23 -2.89
C VAL A 21 10.04 -6.69 -4.27
N LEU A 22 9.05 -7.29 -4.93
CA LEU A 22 8.66 -6.94 -6.29
C LEU A 22 7.20 -6.49 -6.34
N SER A 23 6.97 -5.29 -6.89
CA SER A 23 5.65 -4.78 -7.22
C SER A 23 5.55 -4.55 -8.72
N LEU A 24 4.62 -5.24 -9.37
CA LEU A 24 4.36 -5.07 -10.80
C LEU A 24 3.08 -4.26 -11.00
N VAL A 25 3.24 -2.99 -11.40
CA VAL A 25 2.13 -2.10 -11.74
C VAL A 25 1.79 -2.26 -13.21
N ALA A 26 0.61 -2.78 -13.50
CA ALA A 26 0.15 -3.05 -14.87
C ALA A 26 -0.39 -1.78 -15.55
N GLN A 27 0.51 -0.82 -15.74
CA GLN A 27 0.25 0.47 -16.37
C GLN A 27 1.29 0.73 -17.46
N LYS A 28 0.83 1.08 -18.66
CA LYS A 28 1.74 1.46 -19.72
C LYS A 28 2.50 2.73 -19.34
N PRO A 29 3.84 2.74 -19.36
CA PRO A 29 4.61 3.94 -19.09
C PRO A 29 4.43 4.99 -20.18
N LEU A 30 4.69 6.26 -19.85
CA LEU A 30 4.61 7.37 -20.83
C LEU A 30 5.68 7.24 -21.91
N VAL A 31 6.83 6.68 -21.57
CA VAL A 31 7.96 6.49 -22.50
C VAL A 31 8.50 5.06 -22.33
N GLY A 32 8.80 4.41 -23.44
CA GLY A 32 9.30 3.05 -23.44
C GLY A 32 8.22 1.98 -23.21
N GLU A 33 8.66 0.75 -23.08
CA GLU A 33 7.78 -0.40 -22.85
C GLU A 33 7.75 -0.83 -21.38
N LEU A 34 8.81 -0.51 -20.63
CA LEU A 34 8.99 -0.82 -19.22
C LEU A 34 9.68 0.35 -18.52
N VAL A 35 9.20 0.69 -17.33
CA VAL A 35 9.90 1.56 -16.39
C VAL A 35 10.11 0.78 -15.10
N MET A 36 11.30 0.85 -14.55
CA MET A 36 11.66 0.21 -13.29
C MET A 36 12.15 1.27 -12.31
N GLU A 37 11.58 1.27 -11.14
CA GLU A 37 12.08 2.01 -9.97
C GLU A 37 12.74 0.99 -9.03
N VAL A 38 13.95 1.29 -8.59
CA VAL A 38 14.72 0.41 -7.71
C VAL A 38 15.10 1.18 -6.46
N HIS A 39 14.67 0.66 -5.32
CA HIS A 39 15.11 1.15 -4.01
C HIS A 39 16.22 0.25 -3.49
N SER A 40 17.34 0.83 -3.15
CA SER A 40 18.47 0.11 -2.58
C SER A 40 18.83 0.69 -1.21
N LEU A 41 19.14 -0.20 -0.29
CA LEU A 41 19.63 0.19 1.03
C LEU A 41 21.16 0.29 0.96
N PRO A 42 21.76 1.46 1.22
CA PRO A 42 23.21 1.59 1.26
C PRO A 42 23.76 0.81 2.46
N ALA A 43 24.89 0.15 2.28
CA ALA A 43 25.65 -0.37 3.39
C ALA A 43 26.22 0.83 4.18
N THR A 44 25.68 1.11 5.36
CA THR A 44 26.19 2.18 6.21
C THR A 44 27.41 1.71 6.96
N VAL A 45 28.48 2.52 6.92
CA VAL A 45 29.68 2.25 7.71
C VAL A 45 29.41 2.72 9.15
N GLY A 46 29.34 1.79 10.10
CA GLY A 46 29.28 2.10 11.53
C GLY A 46 27.99 1.79 12.26
N GLU A 47 26.92 1.45 11.56
CA GLU A 47 25.68 0.92 12.16
C GLU A 47 25.45 -0.51 11.69
N GLU A 48 25.08 -1.40 12.61
CA GLU A 48 24.68 -2.75 12.26
C GLU A 48 23.26 -2.71 11.74
N VAL A 49 23.12 -2.72 10.41
CA VAL A 49 21.83 -2.86 9.72
C VAL A 49 21.72 -4.27 9.21
N THR A 50 20.68 -4.96 9.62
CA THR A 50 20.36 -6.29 9.10
C THR A 50 19.14 -6.21 8.19
N VAL A 51 19.20 -6.92 7.08
CA VAL A 51 18.08 -7.06 6.14
C VAL A 51 17.73 -8.54 6.06
N GLU A 52 16.51 -8.88 6.39
CA GLU A 52 16.03 -10.25 6.42
C GLU A 52 14.80 -10.38 5.51
N GLU A 53 14.84 -11.42 4.69
CA GLU A 53 13.67 -11.83 3.90
C GLU A 53 12.72 -12.61 4.81
N GLN A 54 11.46 -12.20 4.79
CA GLN A 54 10.38 -12.80 5.56
C GLN A 54 9.22 -13.19 4.65
N MET A 55 8.32 -14.03 5.16
CA MET A 55 7.14 -14.48 4.45
C MET A 55 5.93 -14.53 5.38
N ALA A 56 4.84 -13.90 5.00
CA ALA A 56 3.54 -14.05 5.65
C ALA A 56 2.43 -14.02 4.59
N SER A 57 1.37 -14.79 4.77
CA SER A 57 0.24 -14.86 3.83
C SER A 57 0.67 -15.07 2.37
N SER A 58 1.72 -15.87 2.14
CA SER A 58 2.33 -16.10 0.82
C SER A 58 2.91 -14.84 0.14
N VAL A 59 3.12 -13.77 0.92
CA VAL A 59 3.75 -12.52 0.46
C VAL A 59 5.14 -12.42 1.05
N ARG A 60 6.14 -12.20 0.18
CA ARG A 60 7.52 -11.88 0.59
C ARG A 60 7.59 -10.42 0.99
N TYR A 61 8.26 -10.16 2.10
CA TYR A 61 8.58 -8.81 2.54
C TYR A 61 9.98 -8.75 3.15
N LEU A 62 10.53 -7.56 3.30
CA LEU A 62 11.82 -7.36 3.97
C LEU A 62 11.60 -6.77 5.35
N ARG A 63 12.33 -7.32 6.32
CA ARG A 63 12.56 -6.72 7.63
C ARG A 63 13.93 -6.10 7.66
N VAL A 64 13.98 -4.80 7.85
CA VAL A 64 15.22 -4.05 8.05
C VAL A 64 15.30 -3.70 9.54
N THR A 65 16.35 -4.13 10.20
CA THR A 65 16.59 -3.81 11.62
C THR A 65 17.85 -2.99 11.73
N SER A 66 17.74 -1.84 12.37
CA SER A 66 18.85 -1.02 12.85
C SER A 66 18.79 -1.00 14.39
N GLY A 67 19.89 -0.72 15.07
CA GLY A 67 19.96 -0.80 16.54
C GLY A 67 18.85 -0.08 17.31
N HIS A 68 18.11 0.83 16.68
CA HIS A 68 17.08 1.66 17.29
C HIS A 68 15.67 1.40 16.76
N TYR A 69 15.50 0.85 15.56
CA TYR A 69 14.20 0.65 14.95
C TYR A 69 14.16 -0.56 14.02
N ARG A 70 12.96 -0.93 13.67
CA ARG A 70 12.66 -1.95 12.68
C ARG A 70 11.72 -1.37 11.62
N GLU A 71 12.07 -1.56 10.36
CA GLU A 71 11.24 -1.21 9.22
C GLU A 71 10.81 -2.47 8.47
N ILE A 72 9.56 -2.48 8.05
CA ILE A 72 8.99 -3.48 7.16
C ILE A 72 8.77 -2.83 5.80
N ILE A 73 9.32 -3.46 4.76
CA ILE A 73 9.11 -3.09 3.37
C ILE A 73 8.31 -4.22 2.74
N ALA A 74 7.03 -3.98 2.50
CA ALA A 74 6.11 -4.94 1.92
C ALA A 74 5.57 -4.41 0.60
N GLY A 75 5.62 -5.23 -0.42
CA GLY A 75 5.10 -4.88 -1.74
C GLY A 75 4.55 -6.08 -2.48
N GLY A 76 3.84 -5.82 -3.56
CA GLY A 76 3.24 -6.89 -4.33
C GLY A 76 2.06 -7.58 -3.63
N LEU A 77 1.34 -6.88 -2.75
CA LEU A 77 0.13 -7.41 -2.13
C LEU A 77 -1.02 -7.33 -3.12
N TYR A 78 -1.29 -8.44 -3.79
CA TYR A 78 -2.39 -8.59 -4.75
C TYR A 78 -3.51 -9.44 -4.15
N ALA A 79 -4.73 -9.26 -4.66
CA ALA A 79 -5.78 -10.24 -4.47
C ALA A 79 -5.44 -11.56 -5.18
N ASP A 80 -5.89 -12.68 -4.63
CA ASP A 80 -5.63 -14.01 -5.21
C ASP A 80 -6.42 -14.22 -6.50
N ASP A 81 -7.63 -13.69 -6.56
CA ASP A 81 -8.49 -13.69 -7.75
C ASP A 81 -8.84 -12.25 -8.16
N LEU A 82 -8.29 -11.81 -9.29
CA LEU A 82 -8.52 -10.47 -9.83
C LEU A 82 -9.90 -10.31 -10.50
N ALA A 83 -10.68 -11.38 -10.65
CA ALA A 83 -12.05 -11.32 -11.15
C ALA A 83 -13.06 -10.94 -10.07
N LEU A 84 -12.67 -10.97 -8.81
CA LEU A 84 -13.53 -10.58 -7.69
C LEU A 84 -13.86 -9.08 -7.74
N PRO A 85 -15.01 -8.68 -7.17
CA PRO A 85 -15.33 -7.28 -6.95
C PRO A 85 -14.25 -6.54 -6.14
N VAL A 86 -14.15 -5.23 -6.32
CA VAL A 86 -13.15 -4.38 -5.64
C VAL A 86 -13.16 -4.54 -4.13
N ARG A 87 -14.34 -4.66 -3.51
CA ARG A 87 -14.48 -4.87 -2.06
C ARG A 87 -13.78 -6.16 -1.61
N GLU A 88 -14.07 -7.27 -2.27
CA GLU A 88 -13.49 -8.58 -1.94
C GLU A 88 -11.99 -8.63 -2.21
N GLN A 89 -11.52 -8.03 -3.30
CA GLN A 89 -10.09 -7.87 -3.56
C GLN A 89 -9.42 -7.02 -2.46
N SER A 90 -10.06 -5.94 -2.01
CA SER A 90 -9.56 -5.08 -0.93
C SER A 90 -9.47 -5.84 0.39
N GLU A 91 -10.49 -6.62 0.73
CA GLU A 91 -10.48 -7.47 1.94
C GLU A 91 -9.29 -8.44 1.94
N GLN A 92 -9.03 -9.10 0.80
CA GLN A 92 -7.89 -10.02 0.67
C GLN A 92 -6.56 -9.28 0.84
N VAL A 93 -6.39 -8.13 0.18
CA VAL A 93 -5.14 -7.37 0.20
C VAL A 93 -4.86 -6.81 1.60
N PHE A 94 -5.85 -6.19 2.25
CA PHE A 94 -5.69 -5.68 3.61
C PHE A 94 -5.57 -6.80 4.65
N GLY A 95 -6.22 -7.95 4.44
CA GLY A 95 -6.00 -9.14 5.25
C GLY A 95 -4.55 -9.63 5.20
N LYS A 96 -3.94 -9.67 4.01
CA LYS A 96 -2.51 -9.99 3.86
C LYS A 96 -1.62 -8.97 4.56
N ALA A 97 -1.93 -7.67 4.44
CA ALA A 97 -1.19 -6.62 5.13
C ALA A 97 -1.30 -6.79 6.66
N GLU A 98 -2.49 -7.10 7.18
CA GLU A 98 -2.72 -7.35 8.59
C GLU A 98 -1.89 -8.54 9.11
N GLU A 99 -1.83 -9.63 8.35
CA GLU A 99 -1.02 -10.81 8.72
C GLU A 99 0.48 -10.51 8.76
N ILE A 100 1.00 -9.72 7.80
CA ILE A 100 2.39 -9.25 7.82
C ILE A 100 2.64 -8.41 9.07
N LEU A 101 1.78 -7.43 9.34
CA LEU A 101 1.91 -6.55 10.49
C LEU A 101 1.84 -7.33 11.82
N LYS A 102 0.91 -8.27 11.95
CA LYS A 102 0.79 -9.14 13.13
C LYS A 102 2.03 -10.02 13.33
N ALA A 103 2.60 -10.59 12.26
CA ALA A 103 3.83 -11.39 12.34
C ALA A 103 5.01 -10.57 12.88
N GLU A 104 4.99 -9.27 12.66
CA GLU A 104 6.01 -8.33 13.13
C GLU A 104 5.64 -7.62 14.45
N GLN A 105 4.52 -7.99 15.07
CA GLN A 105 3.98 -7.33 16.27
C GLN A 105 3.72 -5.84 16.03
N MET A 106 3.29 -5.51 14.82
CA MET A 106 2.88 -4.18 14.35
C MET A 106 1.38 -4.12 14.11
N SER A 107 0.87 -2.92 13.87
CA SER A 107 -0.50 -2.63 13.48
C SER A 107 -0.53 -1.70 12.26
N PHE A 108 -1.70 -1.43 11.70
CA PHE A 108 -1.83 -0.42 10.64
C PHE A 108 -1.35 0.96 11.09
N GLY A 109 -1.40 1.28 12.39
CA GLY A 109 -0.88 2.53 12.95
C GLY A 109 0.63 2.70 12.85
N ASP A 110 1.37 1.62 12.57
CA ASP A 110 2.82 1.64 12.36
C ASP A 110 3.19 1.87 10.88
N ILE A 111 2.20 1.89 9.96
CA ILE A 111 2.44 2.18 8.54
C ILE A 111 2.72 3.68 8.39
N VAL A 112 3.85 4.01 7.77
CA VAL A 112 4.26 5.39 7.50
C VAL A 112 4.04 5.80 6.04
N ARG A 113 4.08 4.84 5.12
CA ARG A 113 3.85 5.08 3.70
C ARG A 113 3.06 3.94 3.09
N GLN A 114 2.09 4.27 2.21
CA GLN A 114 1.29 3.29 1.49
C GLN A 114 1.06 3.73 0.05
N TRP A 115 1.22 2.80 -0.89
CA TRP A 115 0.86 3.00 -2.29
C TRP A 115 -0.30 2.06 -2.64
N ASN A 116 -1.33 2.64 -3.23
CA ASN A 116 -2.53 1.92 -3.62
C ASN A 116 -2.71 2.06 -5.13
N TYR A 117 -2.63 0.96 -5.84
CA TYR A 117 -2.86 0.90 -7.28
C TYR A 117 -4.17 0.15 -7.52
N LEU A 118 -5.10 0.80 -8.21
CA LEU A 118 -6.44 0.27 -8.41
C LEU A 118 -6.78 0.27 -9.90
N GLU A 119 -7.07 -0.89 -10.43
CA GLU A 119 -7.72 -0.97 -11.74
C GLU A 119 -9.09 -0.30 -11.69
N ARG A 120 -9.38 0.53 -12.71
CA ARG A 120 -10.67 1.20 -12.83
C ARG A 120 -11.04 2.09 -11.63
N ILE A 121 -10.07 2.77 -11.02
CA ILE A 121 -10.23 3.55 -9.79
C ILE A 121 -11.42 4.53 -9.80
N THR A 122 -11.73 5.12 -10.97
CA THR A 122 -12.81 6.11 -11.13
C THR A 122 -14.14 5.52 -11.60
N ASP A 123 -14.16 4.23 -11.96
CA ASP A 123 -15.37 3.60 -12.48
C ASP A 123 -16.43 3.46 -11.39
N ILE A 124 -17.67 3.52 -11.83
CA ILE A 124 -18.83 3.29 -10.97
C ILE A 124 -19.36 1.88 -11.25
N VAL A 125 -19.34 1.03 -10.24
CA VAL A 125 -19.81 -0.34 -10.30
C VAL A 125 -20.90 -0.52 -9.23
N HIS A 126 -22.08 -1.00 -9.63
CA HIS A 126 -23.24 -1.15 -8.74
C HIS A 126 -23.62 0.11 -7.94
N GLY A 127 -23.39 1.29 -8.53
CA GLY A 127 -23.73 2.58 -7.94
C GLY A 127 -22.65 3.16 -7.01
N ASN A 128 -21.54 2.48 -6.81
CA ASN A 128 -20.40 2.93 -6.02
C ASN A 128 -19.15 3.11 -6.87
N GLN A 129 -18.34 4.10 -6.55
CA GLN A 129 -17.04 4.26 -7.19
C GLN A 129 -16.07 3.21 -6.66
N CYS A 130 -15.27 2.59 -7.54
CA CYS A 130 -14.28 1.58 -7.13
C CYS A 130 -13.33 2.09 -6.04
N TYR A 131 -12.91 3.35 -6.11
CA TYR A 131 -12.08 3.97 -5.07
C TYR A 131 -12.80 4.09 -3.72
N GLN A 132 -14.11 4.36 -3.73
CA GLN A 132 -14.90 4.42 -2.50
C GLN A 132 -15.01 3.03 -1.86
N ASP A 133 -15.31 2.00 -2.67
CA ASP A 133 -15.36 0.61 -2.18
C ASP A 133 -14.04 0.17 -1.55
N PHE A 134 -12.91 0.51 -2.17
CA PHE A 134 -11.59 0.28 -1.61
C PHE A 134 -11.39 1.00 -0.28
N ASN A 135 -11.76 2.29 -0.19
CA ASN A 135 -11.61 3.10 1.02
C ASN A 135 -12.52 2.62 2.16
N ASP A 136 -13.71 2.15 1.86
CA ASP A 136 -14.64 1.59 2.84
C ASP A 136 -14.02 0.38 3.55
N ILE A 137 -13.40 -0.52 2.78
CA ILE A 137 -12.72 -1.69 3.34
C ILE A 137 -11.46 -1.27 4.11
N ARG A 138 -10.63 -0.39 3.54
CA ARG A 138 -9.46 0.14 4.23
C ARG A 138 -9.83 0.73 5.60
N SER A 139 -10.89 1.50 5.67
CA SER A 139 -11.36 2.13 6.90
C SER A 139 -11.74 1.11 7.98
N GLN A 140 -12.28 -0.04 7.60
CA GLN A 140 -12.61 -1.11 8.56
C GLN A 140 -11.34 -1.68 9.20
N PHE A 141 -10.29 -1.95 8.42
CA PHE A 141 -9.01 -2.42 8.95
C PHE A 141 -8.31 -1.34 9.79
N TYR A 142 -8.43 -0.09 9.40
CA TYR A 142 -7.82 1.05 10.11
C TYR A 142 -8.51 1.38 11.44
N ALA A 143 -9.81 1.06 11.58
CA ALA A 143 -10.61 1.40 12.76
C ALA A 143 -10.10 0.75 14.06
N SER A 144 -9.37 -0.36 13.97
CA SER A 144 -8.82 -1.08 15.13
C SER A 144 -7.42 -0.60 15.55
N SER A 145 -6.83 0.37 14.85
CA SER A 145 -5.46 0.81 15.08
C SER A 145 -5.39 2.17 15.76
N GLU A 146 -4.39 2.33 16.63
CA GLU A 146 -4.04 3.63 17.21
C GLU A 146 -3.13 4.40 16.25
N TRP A 147 -3.45 5.66 16.00
CA TRP A 147 -2.75 6.53 15.04
C TRP A 147 -1.98 7.61 15.78
N THR A 148 -0.87 7.26 16.41
CA THR A 148 -0.06 8.20 17.21
C THR A 148 0.64 9.27 16.38
N SER A 149 0.99 8.96 15.14
CA SER A 149 1.66 9.87 14.19
C SER A 149 0.76 10.31 13.03
N GLY A 150 -0.55 10.09 13.14
CA GLY A 150 -1.51 10.33 12.06
C GLY A 150 -1.56 9.20 11.03
N TYR A 151 -2.40 9.37 10.01
CA TYR A 151 -2.51 8.40 8.91
C TYR A 151 -1.24 8.36 8.06
N PRO A 152 -0.92 7.21 7.42
CA PRO A 152 0.24 7.11 6.56
C PRO A 152 0.15 8.08 5.37
N ALA A 153 1.30 8.54 4.90
CA ALA A 153 1.36 9.20 3.61
C ALA A 153 0.95 8.20 2.52
N ALA A 154 -0.22 8.39 1.92
CA ALA A 154 -0.80 7.44 0.98
C ALA A 154 -1.00 8.07 -0.41
N THR A 155 -0.90 7.23 -1.45
CA THR A 155 -1.28 7.58 -2.82
C THR A 155 -2.34 6.61 -3.33
N GLY A 156 -3.31 7.11 -4.11
CA GLY A 156 -4.25 6.30 -4.88
C GLY A 156 -4.00 6.52 -6.37
N ILE A 157 -3.62 5.49 -7.10
CA ILE A 157 -3.22 5.55 -8.50
C ILE A 157 -4.09 4.58 -9.29
N GLY A 158 -4.73 5.09 -10.34
CA GLY A 158 -5.48 4.26 -11.29
C GLY A 158 -4.53 3.50 -12.22
N THR A 159 -4.83 2.22 -12.45
CA THR A 159 -4.09 1.36 -13.37
C THR A 159 -5.00 0.82 -14.46
N GLN A 160 -4.41 0.40 -15.59
CA GLN A 160 -5.16 -0.19 -16.70
C GLN A 160 -5.61 -1.62 -16.40
N HIS A 161 -4.79 -2.37 -15.68
CA HIS A 161 -5.01 -3.77 -15.33
C HIS A 161 -4.39 -4.10 -13.98
N GLY A 162 -4.67 -5.30 -13.47
CA GLY A 162 -3.99 -5.86 -12.30
C GLY A 162 -4.82 -5.89 -11.02
N GLY A 163 -6.06 -5.44 -11.08
CA GLY A 163 -6.94 -5.41 -9.91
C GLY A 163 -6.44 -4.43 -8.86
N ILE A 164 -6.36 -4.88 -7.62
CA ILE A 164 -5.83 -4.10 -6.50
C ILE A 164 -4.42 -4.59 -6.15
N LEU A 165 -3.50 -3.64 -6.07
CA LEU A 165 -2.15 -3.82 -5.56
C LEU A 165 -1.90 -2.80 -4.46
N VAL A 166 -1.37 -3.25 -3.33
CA VAL A 166 -0.93 -2.38 -2.23
C VAL A 166 0.53 -2.68 -1.89
N ASP A 167 1.29 -1.61 -1.70
CA ASP A 167 2.63 -1.64 -1.12
C ASP A 167 2.64 -0.76 0.12
N PHE A 168 3.45 -1.11 1.12
CA PHE A 168 3.59 -0.26 2.30
C PHE A 168 4.96 -0.38 2.97
N ASN A 169 5.33 0.69 3.69
CA ASN A 169 6.40 0.67 4.67
C ASN A 169 5.81 0.92 6.05
N ALA A 170 6.18 0.07 7.02
CA ALA A 170 5.80 0.22 8.41
C ALA A 170 7.04 0.29 9.29
N VAL A 171 7.01 1.11 10.33
CA VAL A 171 8.18 1.36 11.18
C VAL A 171 7.80 1.27 12.65
N LYS A 172 8.65 0.62 13.46
CA LYS A 172 8.48 0.52 14.91
C LYS A 172 9.81 0.62 15.63
N GLY A 173 9.84 1.40 16.71
CA GLY A 173 11.03 1.53 17.58
C GLY A 173 11.34 2.97 17.93
N GLY A 174 12.60 3.24 18.28
CA GLY A 174 13.09 4.51 18.81
C GLY A 174 13.32 5.59 17.75
N ILE A 175 12.38 5.79 16.82
CA ILE A 175 12.42 6.87 15.82
C ILE A 175 11.21 7.78 15.99
N GLU A 176 11.39 9.04 15.66
CA GLU A 176 10.32 10.01 15.57
C GLU A 176 9.81 10.07 14.13
N ILE A 177 8.51 9.91 13.94
CA ILE A 177 7.85 10.05 12.65
C ILE A 177 7.30 11.46 12.56
N ILE A 178 7.85 12.26 11.66
CA ILE A 178 7.44 13.65 11.45
C ILE A 178 6.64 13.73 10.15
N PRO A 179 5.30 13.93 10.22
CA PRO A 179 4.50 14.21 9.03
C PRO A 179 4.94 15.54 8.41
N LEU A 180 5.18 15.51 7.11
CA LEU A 180 5.50 16.72 6.35
C LEU A 180 4.25 17.18 5.60
N ASP A 181 3.76 18.36 5.96
CA ASP A 181 2.68 19.01 5.25
C ASP A 181 3.21 19.76 4.01
N ASN A 182 2.35 19.86 3.01
CA ASN A 182 2.63 20.60 1.79
C ASN A 182 1.73 21.83 1.73
N ASP A 183 2.31 23.02 1.73
CA ASP A 183 1.58 24.30 1.69
C ASP A 183 0.69 24.45 0.43
N TRP A 184 0.97 23.69 -0.62
CA TRP A 184 0.25 23.71 -1.90
C TRP A 184 -0.89 22.69 -1.97
N GLN A 185 -0.97 21.77 -1.03
CA GLN A 185 -1.96 20.70 -1.02
C GLN A 185 -2.47 20.50 0.40
N LYS A 186 -3.79 20.56 0.58
CA LYS A 186 -4.39 20.21 1.86
C LYS A 186 -4.07 18.77 2.23
N ALA A 187 -3.75 18.54 3.49
CA ALA A 187 -3.47 17.20 4.00
C ALA A 187 -4.68 16.26 3.75
N ALA A 188 -4.41 15.01 3.45
CA ALA A 188 -5.45 14.03 3.08
C ALA A 188 -6.55 13.88 4.15
N HIS A 189 -6.19 14.03 5.43
CA HIS A 189 -7.17 13.95 6.54
C HIS A 189 -8.19 15.11 6.54
N VAL A 190 -7.87 16.25 5.92
CA VAL A 190 -8.82 17.36 5.76
C VAL A 190 -9.94 17.03 4.77
N TYR A 191 -9.65 16.11 3.85
CA TYR A 191 -10.64 15.56 2.92
C TYR A 191 -11.29 14.28 3.46
N SER A 192 -10.71 13.68 4.49
CA SER A 192 -10.96 12.28 4.85
C SER A 192 -12.11 12.08 5.81
N ASP A 193 -12.56 13.09 6.53
CA ASP A 193 -13.80 12.97 7.31
C ASP A 193 -15.00 12.62 6.42
N GLU A 194 -14.90 12.90 5.12
CA GLU A 194 -15.89 12.52 4.13
C GLU A 194 -15.54 11.26 3.33
N VAL A 195 -14.27 10.86 3.27
CA VAL A 195 -13.79 9.77 2.40
C VAL A 195 -13.37 8.53 3.20
N LEU A 196 -12.93 8.69 4.45
CA LEU A 196 -12.48 7.58 5.30
C LEU A 196 -13.55 7.08 6.27
N ILE A 197 -14.61 7.84 6.50
CA ILE A 197 -15.70 7.46 7.38
C ILE A 197 -16.93 7.10 6.53
N SER A 198 -17.18 5.82 6.37
CA SER A 198 -18.35 5.28 5.66
C SER A 198 -19.64 5.40 6.49
N HIS A 199 -19.95 6.60 6.96
CA HIS A 199 -21.22 6.87 7.66
C HIS A 199 -22.20 7.64 6.78
N ARG A 200 -22.04 7.59 5.45
CA ARG A 200 -23.02 8.20 4.56
C ARG A 200 -24.24 7.30 4.45
N THR A 201 -25.37 7.84 4.85
CA THR A 201 -26.67 7.30 4.44
C THR A 201 -26.81 7.39 2.91
N ASP A 202 -27.60 6.54 2.28
CA ASP A 202 -27.77 6.51 0.82
C ASP A 202 -28.19 7.85 0.20
N ALA A 203 -28.79 8.75 0.99
CA ALA A 203 -29.15 10.11 0.59
C ALA A 203 -27.94 11.07 0.49
N GLU A 204 -26.82 10.77 1.16
CA GLU A 204 -25.62 11.61 1.22
C GLU A 204 -24.50 11.13 0.26
N LYS A 205 -24.71 10.02 -0.46
CA LYS A 205 -23.82 9.53 -1.50
C LYS A 205 -23.88 10.39 -2.78
N GLY A 206 -23.75 11.69 -2.59
CA GLY A 206 -23.56 12.62 -3.70
C GLY A 206 -22.22 12.36 -4.39
N THR A 207 -22.17 12.56 -5.70
CA THR A 207 -20.93 12.54 -6.50
C THR A 207 -19.83 13.30 -5.77
N PRO A 208 -18.61 12.72 -5.61
CA PRO A 208 -17.49 13.45 -5.03
C PRO A 208 -17.28 14.73 -5.81
N LYS A 209 -17.46 15.87 -5.20
CA LYS A 209 -17.12 17.15 -5.80
C LYS A 209 -15.60 17.27 -5.82
N PHE A 210 -14.98 16.80 -6.87
CA PHE A 210 -13.65 17.22 -7.24
C PHE A 210 -13.77 18.68 -7.75
N GLU A 211 -13.74 19.65 -6.86
CA GLU A 211 -13.44 21.00 -7.27
C GLU A 211 -11.97 21.02 -7.70
N ARG A 212 -11.75 21.03 -9.01
CA ARG A 212 -10.43 21.39 -9.55
C ARG A 212 -10.13 22.79 -9.04
N GLY A 213 -9.17 22.90 -8.14
CA GLY A 213 -8.63 24.18 -7.74
C GLY A 213 -8.19 24.93 -9.00
N LYS A 214 -8.63 26.16 -9.14
CA LYS A 214 -8.19 27.10 -10.16
C LYS A 214 -6.76 27.52 -9.89
#